data_7bdc57fe9283192197ac5371dfd8e911
#
_entry.id   7bdc57fe9283192197ac5371dfd8e911
#
_cell.length_a   1.000
_cell.length_b   1.000
_cell.length_c   1.000
_cell.angle_alpha   90.00
_cell.angle_beta   90.00
_cell.angle_gamma   90.00
#
_symmetry.space_group_name_H-M   'P 1'
#
loop_
_entity.id
_entity.type
_entity.pdbx_description
1 polymer ?
#
loop_
_entity_poly.entity_id
_entity_poly.type
_entity_poly.pdbx_seq_one_letter_code
_entity_poly.pdbx_strand_id
1 'polypeptide(L)'
;MNALLRARGLTKRFGPVSALAPLDLELGPGQALAVLGPNGAGKSTLLRLLAGLARPSGGVIEIGAEAGNRAQRRRAIGLVGHATFLYPTLTTRENLLLTARLYGLDAPAERAARMLADEELLAVADRRVGALSRGLAQRAAIARALLHDPKLVLLDEPWTGLDARAAERLSRRLEALRSAGRALVIVSHDLARVAGLAARALVLVRGRADWLGGEALRDEAALGPAYTASVARLEGAA
;
A
#
# COMPACT_ATOMS: atom_id res chain seq x y z
N MET A 1 18.96 -7.22 -10.73
CA MET A 1 18.16 -7.43 -9.49
C MET A 1 16.81 -7.99 -9.91
N ASN A 2 16.34 -9.09 -9.28
CA ASN A 2 15.01 -9.63 -9.60
C ASN A 2 13.93 -8.69 -9.05
N ALA A 3 13.09 -8.15 -9.92
CA ALA A 3 11.94 -7.36 -9.51
C ALA A 3 10.94 -8.24 -8.75
N LEU A 4 10.45 -7.76 -7.59
CA LEU A 4 9.37 -8.41 -6.85
C LEU A 4 7.99 -8.11 -7.47
N LEU A 5 7.80 -6.88 -7.92
CA LEU A 5 6.61 -6.42 -8.64
C LEU A 5 7.03 -5.91 -10.00
N ARG A 6 6.36 -6.41 -11.05
CA ARG A 6 6.50 -5.91 -12.42
C ARG A 6 5.14 -5.74 -13.04
N ALA A 7 4.87 -4.57 -13.60
CA ALA A 7 3.72 -4.31 -14.46
C ALA A 7 4.23 -3.80 -15.81
N ARG A 8 3.66 -4.29 -16.91
CA ARG A 8 4.03 -3.90 -18.28
C ARG A 8 2.79 -3.54 -19.07
N GLY A 9 2.81 -2.34 -19.66
CA GLY A 9 1.70 -1.81 -20.44
C GLY A 9 0.37 -1.79 -19.69
N LEU A 10 0.42 -1.64 -18.36
CA LEU A 10 -0.76 -1.75 -17.50
C LEU A 10 -1.74 -0.63 -17.79
N THR A 11 -2.95 -0.99 -18.21
CA THR A 11 -4.02 -0.04 -18.50
C THR A 11 -5.31 -0.36 -17.76
N LYS A 12 -6.13 0.66 -17.52
CA LYS A 12 -7.51 0.48 -17.03
C LYS A 12 -8.47 1.48 -17.65
N ARG A 13 -9.55 0.94 -18.22
CA ARG A 13 -10.67 1.70 -18.73
C ARG A 13 -11.96 1.31 -18.01
N PHE A 14 -12.84 2.27 -17.82
CA PHE A 14 -14.21 2.08 -17.35
C PHE A 14 -15.14 2.73 -18.40
N GLY A 15 -15.68 1.89 -19.28
CA GLY A 15 -16.41 2.38 -20.46
C GLY A 15 -15.51 3.29 -21.30
N PRO A 16 -15.94 4.54 -21.61
CA PRO A 16 -15.15 5.48 -22.41
C PRO A 16 -13.99 6.11 -21.62
N VAL A 17 -14.01 6.05 -20.28
CA VAL A 17 -13.03 6.72 -19.42
C VAL A 17 -11.77 5.89 -19.26
N SER A 18 -10.61 6.46 -19.63
CA SER A 18 -9.29 5.89 -19.34
C SER A 18 -8.85 6.29 -17.95
N ALA A 19 -8.97 5.37 -16.99
CA ALA A 19 -8.57 5.61 -15.60
C ALA A 19 -7.07 5.39 -15.36
N LEU A 20 -6.39 4.66 -16.25
CA LEU A 20 -4.94 4.47 -16.25
C LEU A 20 -4.49 4.27 -17.71
N ALA A 21 -3.66 5.17 -18.20
CA ALA A 21 -2.93 5.05 -19.46
C ALA A 21 -1.85 3.96 -19.34
N PRO A 22 -1.27 3.47 -20.46
CA PRO A 22 -0.24 2.46 -20.40
C PRO A 22 0.90 2.84 -19.44
N LEU A 23 1.14 1.97 -18.45
CA LEU A 23 2.12 2.18 -17.39
C LEU A 23 3.02 0.97 -17.24
N ASP A 24 4.32 1.22 -17.22
CA ASP A 24 5.34 0.25 -16.83
C ASP A 24 5.85 0.58 -15.42
N LEU A 25 5.97 -0.45 -14.59
CA LEU A 25 6.35 -0.33 -13.19
C LEU A 25 7.19 -1.53 -12.78
N GLU A 26 8.33 -1.28 -12.15
CA GLU A 26 9.14 -2.32 -11.50
C GLU A 26 9.52 -1.88 -10.08
N LEU A 27 9.44 -2.83 -9.13
CA LEU A 27 9.80 -2.63 -7.73
C LEU A 27 10.49 -3.88 -7.19
N GLY A 28 11.68 -3.72 -6.63
CA GLY A 28 12.47 -4.78 -6.02
C GLY A 28 12.18 -4.95 -4.53
N PRO A 29 12.71 -6.03 -3.91
CA PRO A 29 12.69 -6.20 -2.46
C PRO A 29 13.37 -5.02 -1.75
N GLY A 30 12.82 -4.58 -0.61
CA GLY A 30 13.36 -3.48 0.18
C GLY A 30 13.19 -2.10 -0.45
N GLN A 31 12.44 -1.98 -1.54
CA GLN A 31 12.15 -0.72 -2.19
C GLN A 31 10.77 -0.19 -1.81
N ALA A 32 10.65 1.13 -1.72
CA ALA A 32 9.38 1.81 -1.55
C ALA A 32 9.11 2.72 -2.76
N LEU A 33 7.87 2.68 -3.24
CA LEU A 33 7.32 3.53 -4.29
C LEU A 33 6.22 4.39 -3.71
N ALA A 34 6.35 5.71 -3.82
CA ALA A 34 5.25 6.64 -3.58
C ALA A 34 4.37 6.77 -4.84
N VAL A 35 3.05 6.81 -4.66
CA VAL A 35 2.09 7.12 -5.73
C VAL A 35 1.36 8.40 -5.34
N LEU A 36 1.66 9.46 -6.06
CA LEU A 36 1.20 10.82 -5.81
C LEU A 36 0.21 11.26 -6.89
N GLY A 37 -0.53 12.33 -6.63
CA GLY A 37 -1.42 12.95 -7.62
C GLY A 37 -2.72 13.46 -7.01
N PRO A 38 -3.47 14.30 -7.72
CA PRO A 38 -4.73 14.85 -7.26
C PRO A 38 -5.82 13.77 -7.10
N ASN A 39 -6.96 14.16 -6.52
CA ASN A 39 -8.12 13.27 -6.44
C ASN A 39 -8.62 12.93 -7.85
N GLY A 40 -9.02 11.67 -8.05
CA GLY A 40 -9.45 11.19 -9.37
C GLY A 40 -8.31 10.86 -10.35
N ALA A 41 -7.04 11.03 -9.97
CA ALA A 41 -5.88 10.80 -10.84
C ALA A 41 -5.68 9.33 -11.28
N GLY A 42 -6.31 8.35 -10.61
CA GLY A 42 -6.14 6.92 -10.90
C GLY A 42 -5.36 6.15 -9.83
N LYS A 43 -4.91 6.79 -8.74
CA LYS A 43 -4.09 6.18 -7.67
C LYS A 43 -4.73 4.92 -7.06
N SER A 44 -5.97 5.02 -6.57
CA SER A 44 -6.68 3.87 -5.99
C SER A 44 -7.04 2.82 -7.06
N THR A 45 -7.17 3.22 -8.33
CA THR A 45 -7.33 2.28 -9.45
C THR A 45 -6.06 1.45 -9.62
N LEU A 46 -4.89 2.11 -9.67
CA LEU A 46 -3.59 1.41 -9.73
C LEU A 46 -3.45 0.45 -8.54
N LEU A 47 -3.70 0.91 -7.32
CA LEU A 47 -3.59 0.07 -6.12
C LEU A 47 -4.51 -1.16 -6.19
N ARG A 48 -5.76 -1.00 -6.65
CA ARG A 48 -6.71 -2.12 -6.82
C ARG A 48 -6.27 -3.11 -7.90
N LEU A 49 -5.62 -2.64 -8.98
CA LEU A 49 -5.04 -3.50 -10.00
C LEU A 49 -3.89 -4.33 -9.43
N LEU A 50 -2.95 -3.68 -8.72
CA LEU A 50 -1.82 -4.34 -8.07
C LEU A 50 -2.30 -5.35 -7.01
N ALA A 51 -3.32 -5.01 -6.23
CA ALA A 51 -3.92 -5.91 -5.24
C ALA A 51 -4.71 -7.09 -5.86
N GLY A 52 -4.91 -7.12 -7.18
CA GLY A 52 -5.74 -8.11 -7.86
C GLY A 52 -7.23 -7.99 -7.54
N LEU A 53 -7.68 -6.83 -7.03
CA LEU A 53 -9.08 -6.49 -6.76
C LEU A 53 -9.81 -6.00 -8.01
N ALA A 54 -9.08 -5.52 -9.00
CA ALA A 54 -9.60 -5.16 -10.32
C ALA A 54 -8.82 -5.90 -11.40
N ARG A 55 -9.48 -6.16 -12.54
CA ARG A 55 -8.82 -6.70 -13.74
C ARG A 55 -8.29 -5.55 -14.57
N PRO A 56 -7.06 -5.62 -15.08
CA PRO A 56 -6.56 -4.66 -16.07
C PRO A 56 -7.38 -4.76 -17.35
N SER A 57 -7.45 -3.66 -18.11
CA SER A 57 -8.00 -3.64 -19.47
C SER A 57 -6.95 -4.04 -20.51
N GLY A 58 -5.67 -3.89 -20.19
CA GLY A 58 -4.52 -4.34 -20.95
C GLY A 58 -3.27 -4.39 -20.09
N GLY A 59 -2.23 -5.04 -20.60
CA GLY A 59 -0.99 -5.26 -19.89
C GLY A 59 -1.04 -6.41 -18.90
N VAL A 60 0.08 -6.62 -18.19
CA VAL A 60 0.28 -7.74 -17.26
C VAL A 60 0.86 -7.24 -15.94
N ILE A 61 0.56 -7.96 -14.86
CA ILE A 61 1.14 -7.75 -13.53
C ILE A 61 1.73 -9.08 -13.06
N GLU A 62 3.00 -9.04 -12.69
CA GLU A 62 3.75 -10.15 -12.12
C GLU A 62 4.20 -9.80 -10.72
N ILE A 63 4.04 -10.71 -9.74
CA ILE A 63 4.47 -10.52 -8.35
C ILE A 63 5.23 -11.78 -7.92
N GLY A 64 6.53 -11.60 -7.60
CA GLY A 64 7.44 -12.70 -7.30
C GLY A 64 7.77 -13.54 -8.54
N ALA A 65 8.39 -14.71 -8.31
CA ALA A 65 8.72 -15.64 -9.37
C ALA A 65 7.50 -16.42 -9.90
N GLU A 66 6.34 -16.26 -9.27
CA GLU A 66 5.14 -17.05 -9.52
C GLU A 66 4.14 -16.28 -10.40
N ALA A 67 4.43 -16.20 -11.68
CA ALA A 67 3.63 -15.47 -12.69
C ALA A 67 2.23 -16.07 -12.96
N GLY A 68 1.79 -17.14 -12.32
CA GLY A 68 0.65 -17.92 -12.81
C GLY A 68 -0.60 -17.95 -11.94
N ASN A 69 -0.52 -18.05 -10.63
CA ASN A 69 -1.68 -18.36 -9.79
C ASN A 69 -2.20 -17.14 -9.01
N ARG A 70 -3.48 -16.77 -9.26
CA ARG A 70 -4.14 -15.64 -8.59
C ARG A 70 -4.17 -15.77 -7.05
N ALA A 71 -4.28 -16.99 -6.53
CA ALA A 71 -4.29 -17.26 -5.10
C ALA A 71 -2.89 -17.03 -4.48
N GLN A 72 -1.84 -17.46 -5.15
CA GLN A 72 -0.45 -17.25 -4.73
C GLN A 72 -0.07 -15.78 -4.76
N ARG A 73 -0.48 -15.04 -5.81
CA ARG A 73 -0.30 -13.57 -5.86
C ARG A 73 -0.95 -12.87 -4.67
N ARG A 74 -2.17 -13.27 -4.28
CA ARG A 74 -2.84 -12.68 -3.11
C ARG A 74 -2.09 -12.95 -1.80
N ARG A 75 -1.49 -14.12 -1.66
CA ARG A 75 -0.65 -14.45 -0.49
C ARG A 75 0.62 -13.62 -0.42
N ALA A 76 1.14 -13.15 -1.55
CA ALA A 76 2.31 -12.27 -1.57
C ALA A 76 2.00 -10.81 -1.21
N ILE A 77 0.71 -10.42 -1.11
CA ILE A 77 0.28 -9.02 -0.97
C ILE A 77 -0.40 -8.80 0.38
N GLY A 78 0.09 -7.82 1.14
CA GLY A 78 -0.63 -7.18 2.24
C GLY A 78 -1.29 -5.90 1.74
N LEU A 79 -2.57 -5.71 2.01
CA LEU A 79 -3.29 -4.50 1.61
C LEU A 79 -3.85 -3.77 2.82
N VAL A 80 -3.45 -2.51 2.98
CA VAL A 80 -4.04 -1.53 3.89
C VAL A 80 -4.77 -0.50 3.02
N GLY A 81 -6.08 -0.57 2.98
CA GLY A 81 -6.90 0.35 2.18
C GLY A 81 -7.42 1.52 3.00
N HIS A 82 -8.13 2.43 2.33
CA HIS A 82 -8.86 3.50 2.99
C HIS A 82 -9.88 2.94 4.01
N ALA A 83 -10.55 1.84 3.69
CA ALA A 83 -11.30 1.02 4.65
C ALA A 83 -10.35 0.00 5.30
N THR A 84 -10.54 -0.25 6.59
CA THR A 84 -9.67 -1.17 7.37
C THR A 84 -9.78 -2.63 6.96
N PHE A 85 -10.88 -3.00 6.28
CA PHE A 85 -11.26 -4.39 5.97
C PHE A 85 -11.34 -5.29 7.22
N LEU A 86 -11.67 -4.70 8.34
CA LEU A 86 -11.94 -5.38 9.60
C LEU A 86 -13.46 -5.45 9.81
N TYR A 87 -13.90 -6.49 10.46
CA TYR A 87 -15.29 -6.62 10.90
C TYR A 87 -15.50 -5.83 12.19
N PRO A 88 -16.29 -4.75 12.20
CA PRO A 88 -16.41 -3.86 13.36
C PRO A 88 -17.07 -4.52 14.57
N THR A 89 -17.87 -5.56 14.36
CA THR A 89 -18.55 -6.35 15.41
C THR A 89 -17.65 -7.38 16.08
N LEU A 90 -16.55 -7.77 15.43
CA LEU A 90 -15.55 -8.67 15.98
C LEU A 90 -14.50 -7.90 16.78
N THR A 91 -13.90 -8.56 17.76
CA THR A 91 -12.74 -8.05 18.48
C THR A 91 -11.51 -7.99 17.57
N THR A 92 -10.45 -7.29 18.00
CA THR A 92 -9.18 -7.24 17.26
C THR A 92 -8.60 -8.65 17.11
N ARG A 93 -8.62 -9.45 18.19
CA ARG A 93 -8.16 -10.84 18.20
C ARG A 93 -8.94 -11.71 17.22
N GLU A 94 -10.27 -11.63 17.25
CA GLU A 94 -11.15 -12.41 16.37
C GLU A 94 -10.93 -12.06 14.89
N ASN A 95 -10.73 -10.78 14.57
CA ASN A 95 -10.40 -10.35 13.20
C ASN A 95 -9.08 -10.96 12.70
N LEU A 96 -8.04 -10.96 13.55
CA LEU A 96 -6.75 -11.56 13.18
C LEU A 96 -6.86 -13.09 13.08
N LEU A 97 -7.55 -13.74 14.02
CA LEU A 97 -7.77 -15.18 13.99
C LEU A 97 -8.55 -15.61 12.73
N LEU A 98 -9.62 -14.87 12.39
CA LEU A 98 -10.37 -15.10 11.16
C LEU A 98 -9.48 -14.97 9.92
N THR A 99 -8.67 -13.91 9.87
CA THR A 99 -7.73 -13.68 8.76
C THR A 99 -6.72 -14.83 8.66
N ALA A 100 -6.12 -15.26 9.77
CA ALA A 100 -5.16 -16.36 9.80
C ALA A 100 -5.78 -17.66 9.24
N ARG A 101 -7.03 -17.96 9.63
CA ARG A 101 -7.76 -19.13 9.12
C ARG A 101 -8.08 -19.02 7.63
N LEU A 102 -8.53 -17.85 7.16
CA LEU A 102 -8.83 -17.62 5.74
C LEU A 102 -7.59 -17.77 4.84
N TYR A 103 -6.42 -17.41 5.35
CA TYR A 103 -5.14 -17.63 4.65
C TYR A 103 -4.60 -19.06 4.81
N GLY A 104 -5.24 -19.90 5.64
CA GLY A 104 -4.79 -21.27 5.93
C GLY A 104 -3.41 -21.28 6.59
N LEU A 105 -3.18 -20.36 7.53
CA LEU A 105 -1.89 -20.27 8.23
C LEU A 105 -1.83 -21.35 9.32
N ASP A 106 -0.63 -21.94 9.49
CA ASP A 106 -0.37 -22.84 10.62
C ASP A 106 -0.42 -22.06 11.93
N ALA A 107 -0.89 -22.73 13.00
CA ALA A 107 -1.02 -22.18 14.33
C ALA A 107 -1.71 -20.79 14.37
N PRO A 108 -2.94 -20.65 13.83
CA PRO A 108 -3.58 -19.35 13.60
C PRO A 108 -3.76 -18.53 14.88
N ALA A 109 -4.01 -19.17 16.03
CA ALA A 109 -4.16 -18.49 17.30
C ALA A 109 -2.84 -17.89 17.80
N GLU A 110 -1.74 -18.64 17.69
CA GLU A 110 -0.41 -18.16 18.07
C GLU A 110 0.08 -17.02 17.15
N ARG A 111 -0.18 -17.13 15.83
CA ARG A 111 0.15 -16.06 14.88
C ARG A 111 -0.63 -14.79 15.18
N ALA A 112 -1.93 -14.90 15.47
CA ALA A 112 -2.75 -13.76 15.88
C ALA A 112 -2.23 -13.13 17.17
N ALA A 113 -1.87 -13.94 18.17
CA ALA A 113 -1.33 -13.45 19.44
C ALA A 113 0.02 -12.73 19.27
N ARG A 114 0.94 -13.30 18.48
CA ARG A 114 2.22 -12.64 18.14
C ARG A 114 1.98 -11.31 17.43
N MET A 115 1.13 -11.27 16.42
CA MET A 115 0.83 -10.05 15.69
C MET A 115 0.20 -8.96 16.57
N LEU A 116 -0.64 -9.34 17.55
CA LEU A 116 -1.18 -8.42 18.56
C LEU A 116 -0.06 -7.82 19.42
N ALA A 117 0.94 -8.60 19.78
CA ALA A 117 2.10 -8.12 20.53
C ALA A 117 2.99 -7.20 19.69
N ASP A 118 3.34 -7.63 18.46
CA ASP A 118 4.21 -6.89 17.53
C ASP A 118 3.64 -5.52 17.17
N GLU A 119 2.32 -5.41 17.07
CA GLU A 119 1.63 -4.16 16.77
C GLU A 119 1.11 -3.44 18.05
N GLU A 120 1.55 -3.84 19.24
CA GLU A 120 1.16 -3.24 20.55
C GLU A 120 -0.36 -3.15 20.73
N LEU A 121 -1.09 -4.18 20.36
CA LEU A 121 -2.56 -4.25 20.41
C LEU A 121 -3.09 -5.12 21.53
N LEU A 122 -2.22 -5.68 22.40
CA LEU A 122 -2.64 -6.59 23.47
C LEU A 122 -3.67 -5.97 24.41
N ALA A 123 -3.50 -4.71 24.79
CA ALA A 123 -4.42 -3.99 25.69
C ALA A 123 -5.84 -3.81 25.11
N VAL A 124 -6.00 -3.94 23.81
CA VAL A 124 -7.28 -3.79 23.09
C VAL A 124 -7.66 -5.05 22.30
N ALA A 125 -6.95 -6.15 22.53
CA ALA A 125 -7.13 -7.39 21.78
C ALA A 125 -8.58 -7.89 21.81
N ASP A 126 -9.23 -7.77 22.95
CA ASP A 126 -10.60 -8.27 23.20
C ASP A 126 -11.67 -7.18 23.10
N ARG A 127 -11.28 -5.97 22.63
CA ARG A 127 -12.23 -4.89 22.30
C ARG A 127 -12.69 -5.04 20.85
N ARG A 128 -13.99 -4.79 20.63
CA ARG A 128 -14.57 -4.74 19.26
C ARG A 128 -13.91 -3.62 18.45
N VAL A 129 -13.59 -3.91 17.18
CA VAL A 129 -12.94 -2.95 16.30
C VAL A 129 -13.75 -1.66 16.13
N GLY A 130 -15.08 -1.75 16.10
CA GLY A 130 -15.96 -0.58 16.01
C GLY A 130 -15.90 0.36 17.22
N ALA A 131 -15.32 -0.07 18.35
CA ALA A 131 -15.11 0.74 19.55
C ALA A 131 -13.65 1.25 19.70
N LEU A 132 -12.79 1.01 18.71
CA LEU A 132 -11.41 1.49 18.71
C LEU A 132 -11.32 2.95 18.22
N SER A 133 -10.30 3.67 18.71
CA SER A 133 -9.91 4.91 18.06
C SER A 133 -9.40 4.65 16.64
N ARG A 134 -9.44 5.66 15.77
CA ARG A 134 -8.97 5.56 14.39
C ARG A 134 -7.52 5.02 14.30
N GLY A 135 -6.62 5.51 15.15
CA GLY A 135 -5.24 5.04 15.18
C GLY A 135 -5.10 3.58 15.59
N LEU A 136 -5.90 3.09 16.55
CA LEU A 136 -5.92 1.69 16.94
C LEU A 136 -6.53 0.80 15.83
N ALA A 137 -7.61 1.25 15.19
CA ALA A 137 -8.22 0.54 14.06
C ALA A 137 -7.25 0.47 12.87
N GLN A 138 -6.51 1.54 12.58
CA GLN A 138 -5.48 1.55 11.53
C GLN A 138 -4.35 0.56 11.86
N ARG A 139 -3.90 0.52 13.12
CA ARG A 139 -2.89 -0.44 13.58
C ARG A 139 -3.38 -1.89 13.44
N ALA A 140 -4.64 -2.15 13.80
CA ALA A 140 -5.25 -3.45 13.61
C ALA A 140 -5.39 -3.83 12.11
N ALA A 141 -5.64 -2.86 11.23
CA ALA A 141 -5.66 -3.08 9.78
C ALA A 141 -4.26 -3.43 9.24
N ILE A 142 -3.20 -2.81 9.76
CA ILE A 142 -1.82 -3.15 9.44
C ILE A 142 -1.49 -4.56 9.95
N ALA A 143 -1.83 -4.88 11.21
CA ALA A 143 -1.67 -6.22 11.77
C ALA A 143 -2.32 -7.29 10.88
N ARG A 144 -3.56 -7.06 10.46
CA ARG A 144 -4.28 -7.93 9.53
C ARG A 144 -3.54 -8.08 8.19
N ALA A 145 -3.06 -6.97 7.62
CA ALA A 145 -2.39 -6.98 6.32
C ALA A 145 -1.03 -7.69 6.34
N LEU A 146 -0.36 -7.72 7.49
CA LEU A 146 0.97 -8.33 7.66
C LEU A 146 0.92 -9.77 8.20
N LEU A 147 -0.21 -10.24 8.67
CA LEU A 147 -0.36 -11.51 9.40
C LEU A 147 0.13 -12.75 8.62
N HIS A 148 -0.02 -12.74 7.30
CA HIS A 148 0.37 -13.81 6.38
C HIS A 148 1.76 -13.62 5.78
N ASP A 149 2.55 -12.70 6.33
CA ASP A 149 3.94 -12.42 5.97
C ASP A 149 4.14 -12.02 4.48
N PRO A 150 3.41 -11.00 3.98
CA PRO A 150 3.48 -10.62 2.57
C PRO A 150 4.85 -10.06 2.18
N LYS A 151 5.25 -10.28 0.92
CA LYS A 151 6.46 -9.69 0.34
C LYS A 151 6.23 -8.26 -0.18
N LEU A 152 5.01 -7.96 -0.59
CA LEU A 152 4.57 -6.65 -1.10
C LEU A 152 3.49 -6.09 -0.19
N VAL A 153 3.64 -4.85 0.27
CA VAL A 153 2.63 -4.15 1.07
C VAL A 153 2.12 -2.95 0.29
N LEU A 154 0.82 -2.93 0.07
CA LEU A 154 0.09 -1.86 -0.62
C LEU A 154 -0.66 -1.03 0.42
N LEU A 155 -0.43 0.29 0.43
CA LEU A 155 -1.01 1.20 1.42
C LEU A 155 -1.72 2.35 0.71
N ASP A 156 -3.00 2.56 1.05
CA ASP A 156 -3.83 3.65 0.53
C ASP A 156 -4.07 4.67 1.64
N GLU A 157 -3.40 5.81 1.56
CA GLU A 157 -3.45 6.93 2.51
C GLU A 157 -3.26 6.50 3.98
N PRO A 158 -2.17 5.79 4.31
CA PRO A 158 -2.04 5.10 5.59
C PRO A 158 -1.94 6.03 6.79
N TRP A 159 -1.54 7.30 6.62
CA TRP A 159 -1.41 8.29 7.70
C TRP A 159 -2.67 9.13 7.92
N THR A 160 -3.66 9.07 7.02
CA THR A 160 -4.84 9.93 7.07
C THR A 160 -5.63 9.74 8.37
N GLY A 161 -5.81 10.84 9.11
CA GLY A 161 -6.57 10.90 10.37
C GLY A 161 -5.87 10.25 11.55
N LEU A 162 -4.56 10.05 11.48
CA LEU A 162 -3.72 9.73 12.62
C LEU A 162 -3.23 11.02 13.30
N ASP A 163 -3.09 10.98 14.63
CA ASP A 163 -2.34 12.01 15.34
C ASP A 163 -0.83 11.89 15.04
N ALA A 164 -0.06 12.92 15.37
CA ALA A 164 1.37 12.99 15.08
C ALA A 164 2.14 11.77 15.64
N ARG A 165 1.79 11.32 16.86
CA ARG A 165 2.46 10.19 17.51
C ARG A 165 2.15 8.85 16.82
N ALA A 166 0.89 8.63 16.42
CA ALA A 166 0.49 7.44 15.69
C ALA A 166 1.10 7.42 14.29
N ALA A 167 1.12 8.57 13.61
CA ALA A 167 1.72 8.71 12.30
C ALA A 167 3.24 8.45 12.32
N GLU A 168 3.94 8.95 13.32
CA GLU A 168 5.38 8.72 13.50
C GLU A 168 5.70 7.23 13.75
N ARG A 169 4.89 6.56 14.59
CA ARG A 169 5.03 5.11 14.79
C ARG A 169 4.83 4.33 13.50
N LEU A 170 3.82 4.72 12.71
CA LEU A 170 3.59 4.09 11.41
C LEU A 170 4.76 4.28 10.47
N SER A 171 5.33 5.49 10.37
CA SER A 171 6.49 5.76 9.53
C SER A 171 7.67 4.85 9.90
N ARG A 172 7.98 4.72 11.21
CA ARG A 172 9.01 3.79 11.69
C ARG A 172 8.69 2.33 11.37
N ARG A 173 7.42 1.94 11.46
CA ARG A 173 7.01 0.57 11.09
C ARG A 173 7.20 0.29 9.60
N LEU A 174 6.84 1.23 8.72
CA LEU A 174 7.04 1.10 7.28
C LEU A 174 8.53 1.04 6.92
N GLU A 175 9.36 1.85 7.56
CA GLU A 175 10.80 1.80 7.39
C GLU A 175 11.39 0.45 7.83
N ALA A 176 10.96 -0.10 8.96
CA ALA A 176 11.37 -1.42 9.43
C ALA A 176 10.95 -2.53 8.44
N LEU A 177 9.75 -2.47 7.87
CA LEU A 177 9.30 -3.41 6.85
C LEU A 177 10.15 -3.32 5.58
N ARG A 178 10.45 -2.11 5.11
CA ARG A 178 11.33 -1.87 3.97
C ARG A 178 12.72 -2.44 4.21
N SER A 179 13.31 -2.13 5.37
CA SER A 179 14.64 -2.62 5.77
C SER A 179 14.69 -4.14 5.93
N ALA A 180 13.56 -4.78 6.29
CA ALA A 180 13.41 -6.24 6.32
C ALA A 180 13.17 -6.85 4.92
N GLY A 181 13.35 -6.07 3.84
CA GLY A 181 13.25 -6.55 2.46
C GLY A 181 11.83 -6.57 1.88
N ARG A 182 10.82 -6.00 2.56
CA ARG A 182 9.48 -5.88 1.97
C ARG A 182 9.45 -4.77 0.94
N ALA A 183 8.75 -4.99 -0.18
CA ALA A 183 8.44 -3.93 -1.12
C ALA A 183 7.18 -3.17 -0.65
N LEU A 184 7.19 -1.84 -0.75
CA LEU A 184 6.08 -0.99 -0.34
C LEU A 184 5.58 -0.17 -1.53
N VAL A 185 4.26 -0.12 -1.74
CA VAL A 185 3.62 0.86 -2.63
C VAL A 185 2.69 1.70 -1.78
N ILE A 186 2.93 3.00 -1.71
CA ILE A 186 2.27 3.91 -0.80
C ILE A 186 1.58 5.01 -1.60
N VAL A 187 0.26 4.99 -1.62
CA VAL A 187 -0.54 6.12 -2.10
C VAL A 187 -0.65 7.13 -0.96
N SER A 188 -0.23 8.36 -1.19
CA SER A 188 -0.35 9.43 -0.20
C SER A 188 -0.37 10.82 -0.84
N HIS A 189 -0.95 11.77 -0.14
CA HIS A 189 -0.82 13.21 -0.39
C HIS A 189 0.13 13.91 0.61
N ASP A 190 0.62 13.17 1.61
CA ASP A 190 1.57 13.67 2.62
C ASP A 190 3.00 13.53 2.09
N LEU A 191 3.50 14.59 1.44
CA LEU A 191 4.81 14.62 0.81
C LEU A 191 5.95 14.47 1.83
N ALA A 192 5.79 15.04 3.03
CA ALA A 192 6.80 14.97 4.09
C ALA A 192 7.06 13.53 4.50
N ARG A 193 6.01 12.70 4.60
CA ARG A 193 6.13 11.33 5.06
C ARG A 193 6.60 10.36 4.00
N VAL A 194 6.37 10.65 2.71
CA VAL A 194 6.87 9.79 1.63
C VAL A 194 8.31 10.15 1.25
N ALA A 195 8.70 11.41 1.44
CA ALA A 195 10.08 11.83 1.25
C ALA A 195 11.01 11.08 2.22
N GLY A 196 12.17 10.66 1.74
CA GLY A 196 13.13 9.85 2.51
C GLY A 196 12.73 8.37 2.69
N LEU A 197 11.44 8.01 2.63
CA LEU A 197 11.01 6.61 2.67
C LEU A 197 11.03 5.96 1.28
N ALA A 198 10.55 6.66 0.26
CA ALA A 198 10.47 6.16 -1.10
C ALA A 198 11.69 6.61 -1.93
N ALA A 199 12.30 5.67 -2.68
CA ALA A 199 13.39 5.99 -3.61
C ALA A 199 12.88 6.53 -4.95
N ARG A 200 11.60 6.28 -5.27
CA ARG A 200 10.93 6.73 -6.51
C ARG A 200 9.49 7.13 -6.20
N ALA A 201 8.98 8.10 -6.94
CA ALA A 201 7.57 8.44 -6.91
C ALA A 201 6.98 8.38 -8.32
N LEU A 202 5.75 7.89 -8.40
CA LEU A 202 4.89 7.90 -9.56
C LEU A 202 3.85 8.99 -9.36
N VAL A 203 3.91 10.05 -10.15
CA VAL A 203 2.89 11.10 -10.17
C VAL A 203 1.83 10.73 -11.21
N LEU A 204 0.58 10.64 -10.78
CA LEU A 204 -0.56 10.36 -11.65
C LEU A 204 -1.44 11.60 -11.80
N VAL A 205 -1.83 11.93 -13.05
CA VAL A 205 -2.83 12.96 -13.35
C VAL A 205 -3.71 12.44 -14.49
N ARG A 206 -5.03 12.34 -14.27
CA ARG A 206 -6.00 11.83 -15.26
C ARG A 206 -5.56 10.51 -15.89
N GLY A 207 -5.00 9.60 -15.10
CA GLY A 207 -4.51 8.30 -15.53
C GLY A 207 -3.17 8.31 -16.25
N ARG A 208 -2.56 9.44 -16.53
CA ARG A 208 -1.20 9.57 -17.08
C ARG A 208 -0.17 9.60 -15.97
N ALA A 209 1.04 9.14 -16.27
CA ALA A 209 2.10 8.95 -15.29
C ALA A 209 3.36 9.76 -15.62
N ASP A 210 3.99 10.30 -14.60
CA ASP A 210 5.34 10.85 -14.64
C ASP A 210 6.15 10.31 -13.45
N TRP A 211 7.47 10.19 -13.62
CA TRP A 211 8.35 9.59 -12.64
C TRP A 211 9.26 10.61 -11.99
N LEU A 212 9.33 10.59 -10.66
CA LEU A 212 10.30 11.33 -9.87
C LEU A 212 11.26 10.35 -9.17
N GLY A 213 12.51 10.74 -8.99
CA GLY A 213 13.53 9.93 -8.31
C GLY A 213 14.74 10.75 -7.88
N GLY A 214 15.70 10.11 -7.20
CA GLY A 214 16.93 10.74 -6.76
C GLY A 214 16.71 11.91 -5.81
N GLU A 215 17.37 13.03 -6.08
CA GLU A 215 17.33 14.24 -5.26
C GLU A 215 15.92 14.80 -5.01
N ALA A 216 14.97 14.59 -5.94
CA ALA A 216 13.60 15.05 -5.78
C ALA A 216 12.87 14.37 -4.60
N LEU A 217 13.36 13.24 -4.10
CA LEU A 217 12.75 12.50 -2.98
C LEU A 217 13.57 12.57 -1.69
N ARG A 218 14.62 13.40 -1.65
CA ARG A 218 15.47 13.54 -0.48
C ARG A 218 14.71 14.06 0.75
N ASP A 219 13.88 15.06 0.56
CA ASP A 219 13.06 15.69 1.59
C ASP A 219 11.82 16.36 0.98
N GLU A 220 10.94 16.87 1.84
CA GLU A 220 9.71 17.54 1.39
C GLU A 220 10.00 18.80 0.56
N ALA A 221 11.04 19.56 0.92
CA ALA A 221 11.38 20.80 0.24
C ALA A 221 11.81 20.56 -1.22
N ALA A 222 12.44 19.42 -1.51
CA ALA A 222 12.77 18.99 -2.86
C ALA A 222 11.55 18.37 -3.58
N LEU A 223 10.77 17.56 -2.88
CA LEU A 223 9.64 16.84 -3.47
C LEU A 223 8.48 17.76 -3.86
N GLY A 224 8.17 18.79 -3.08
CA GLY A 224 7.06 19.70 -3.33
C GLY A 224 7.13 20.39 -4.70
N PRO A 225 8.21 21.11 -5.03
CA PRO A 225 8.39 21.73 -6.34
C PRO A 225 8.42 20.71 -7.49
N ALA A 226 9.11 19.57 -7.31
CA ALA A 226 9.19 18.52 -8.32
C ALA A 226 7.80 17.91 -8.63
N TYR A 227 6.99 17.66 -7.59
CA TYR A 227 5.61 17.21 -7.73
C TYR A 227 4.76 18.23 -8.48
N THR A 228 4.82 19.51 -8.09
CA THR A 228 4.06 20.59 -8.75
C THR A 228 4.41 20.70 -10.23
N ALA A 229 5.69 20.66 -10.57
CA ALA A 229 6.16 20.70 -11.95
C ALA A 229 5.70 19.46 -12.75
N SER A 230 5.69 18.28 -12.14
CA SER A 230 5.20 17.05 -12.76
C SER A 230 3.69 17.11 -13.03
N VAL A 231 2.90 17.61 -12.08
CA VAL A 231 1.44 17.81 -12.28
C VAL A 231 1.19 18.76 -13.44
N ALA A 232 1.87 19.92 -13.48
CA ALA A 232 1.71 20.90 -14.55
C ALA A 232 2.06 20.32 -15.94
N ARG A 233 3.14 19.53 -16.06
CA ARG A 233 3.49 18.85 -17.31
C ARG A 233 2.39 17.89 -17.77
N LEU A 234 1.85 17.09 -16.85
CA LEU A 234 0.80 16.11 -17.17
C LEU A 234 -0.55 16.76 -17.51
N GLU A 235 -0.88 17.91 -16.92
CA GLU A 235 -2.07 18.69 -17.24
C GLU A 235 -1.95 19.42 -18.58
N GLY A 236 -0.78 20.00 -18.88
CA GLY A 236 -0.52 20.71 -20.15
C GLY A 236 -0.36 19.79 -21.37
N ALA A 237 -0.19 18.48 -21.16
CA ALA A 237 -0.13 17.48 -22.22
C ALA A 237 -1.50 16.85 -22.54
N ALA A 238 -2.60 17.40 -21.98
CA ALA A 238 -3.96 16.86 -22.08
C ALA A 238 -4.76 17.41 -23.25
#